data_718ffa5d42642f11e828c9ed9440ff1b
#
_entry.id   718ffa5d42642f11e828c9ed9440ff1b
#
_cell.length_a   1.000
_cell.length_b   1.000
_cell.length_c   1.000
_cell.angle_alpha   90.00
_cell.angle_beta   90.00
_cell.angle_gamma   90.00
#
_symmetry.space_group_name_H-M   'P 1'
#
loop_
_entity.id
_entity.type
_entity.pdbx_description
1 polymer ?
#
loop_
_entity_poly.entity_id
_entity_poly.type
_entity_poly.pdbx_seq_one_letter_code
_entity_poly.pdbx_strand_id
1 'polypeptide(L)'
;IDCIGGQVYPQGELSCRNEQIGWRDGGFYHYVLGKLAASLSTLDPKKRGRAMCEIFGNYGWGEGVRLEKYLADHFLVRGVNRFVPHAFSPKSFPDPDCPPHFYAHGHNPQYRHFGALMGYMSRLSTLFDGGQRKVEVAIVYNAESEWTGDYLELSKLAVPLYDRQIDYDFVPADAFFSPEYRLPDYRLWLVPGSRYIPVEIVRAMEDLRSRGKEVWFVGCGSETVLGGEAAANLSDYPVIPPEELGERACATVKDRVCLTPENDRIRVLHYDDAFFLTNEGTEVYHGRIQFPAEGIPVVYNAWENTLEEAPKEFTIYPLQSLCLLFGLDDCERKPYADLEAYEEIDCSDAWRRSLCESAAYPCFHDFKDVNLPDVLAEEKPAFSGFVRYDREIPVPADARSAILEITDAHEGVELFVNGRSAGIQIAPPFRYDITTLVTAGKNRLRIEVATTLERSLTAGHPTESCPSGITGAVKLLVRRKTDGKQKEF
;
A
#
# COMPACT_ATOMS: atom_id res chain seq x y z
N ILE A 1 -11.45 0.94 -17.68
CA ILE A 1 -11.40 -0.51 -17.44
C ILE A 1 -11.47 -0.73 -15.96
N ASP A 2 -12.37 -1.60 -15.62
CA ASP A 2 -12.67 -1.95 -14.24
C ASP A 2 -11.90 -3.21 -13.88
N CYS A 3 -11.09 -3.19 -12.86
CA CYS A 3 -10.70 -4.41 -12.22
C CYS A 3 -11.72 -4.70 -11.11
N ILE A 4 -12.59 -5.65 -11.34
CA ILE A 4 -13.51 -6.13 -10.30
C ILE A 4 -12.75 -7.15 -9.46
N GLY A 5 -12.65 -6.83 -8.19
CA GLY A 5 -11.73 -7.42 -7.30
C GLY A 5 -11.76 -8.92 -7.11
N GLY A 6 -10.64 -9.52 -7.37
CA GLY A 6 -10.22 -10.62 -6.52
C GLY A 6 -9.93 -10.08 -5.11
N GLN A 7 -10.10 -10.91 -4.11
CA GLN A 7 -9.67 -10.58 -2.76
C GLN A 7 -8.14 -10.63 -2.69
N VAL A 8 -7.53 -9.53 -2.28
CA VAL A 8 -6.10 -9.41 -2.01
C VAL A 8 -5.91 -9.33 -0.50
N TYR A 9 -5.03 -10.13 0.04
CA TYR A 9 -4.73 -10.13 1.46
C TYR A 9 -3.26 -9.79 1.69
N PRO A 10 -2.94 -9.00 2.72
CA PRO A 10 -1.57 -8.80 3.15
C PRO A 10 -0.95 -10.14 3.59
N GLN A 11 0.36 -10.22 3.49
CA GLN A 11 1.10 -11.40 3.94
C GLN A 11 1.34 -11.33 5.45
N GLY A 12 1.42 -12.52 6.08
CA GLY A 12 1.76 -12.64 7.49
C GLY A 12 0.74 -12.00 8.43
N GLU A 13 1.23 -11.41 9.50
CA GLU A 13 0.42 -10.86 10.60
C GLU A 13 -0.38 -9.60 10.27
N LEU A 14 -0.26 -9.06 9.06
CA LEU A 14 -0.95 -7.85 8.65
C LEU A 14 -2.46 -8.06 8.48
N SER A 15 -2.92 -9.30 8.39
CA SER A 15 -4.34 -9.66 8.27
C SER A 15 -4.71 -10.74 9.28
N CYS A 16 -5.86 -10.56 9.93
CA CYS A 16 -6.48 -11.61 10.74
C CYS A 16 -7.11 -12.74 9.91
N ARG A 17 -6.96 -12.72 8.59
CA ARG A 17 -7.54 -13.71 7.66
C ARG A 17 -6.50 -14.43 6.80
N ASN A 18 -5.30 -14.61 7.30
CA ASN A 18 -4.21 -15.26 6.59
C ASN A 18 -4.57 -16.62 5.98
N GLU A 19 -5.44 -17.37 6.62
CA GLU A 19 -5.85 -18.70 6.17
C GLU A 19 -6.62 -18.70 4.84
N GLN A 20 -7.26 -17.58 4.49
CA GLN A 20 -8.03 -17.48 3.25
C GLN A 20 -7.17 -17.27 2.00
N ILE A 21 -5.89 -17.00 2.15
CA ILE A 21 -4.95 -16.83 1.03
C ILE A 21 -4.69 -18.19 0.33
N GLY A 22 -4.72 -19.30 1.04
CA GLY A 22 -4.25 -20.59 0.57
C GLY A 22 -5.15 -21.30 -0.45
N TRP A 23 -6.41 -20.92 -0.63
CA TRP A 23 -7.35 -21.62 -1.50
C TRP A 23 -7.63 -20.92 -2.84
N ARG A 24 -7.10 -19.72 -3.03
CA ARG A 24 -7.21 -18.98 -4.29
C ARG A 24 -5.87 -18.95 -4.98
N ASP A 25 -5.88 -18.98 -6.29
CA ASP A 25 -4.69 -18.74 -7.08
C ASP A 25 -4.15 -17.33 -6.76
N GLY A 26 -3.26 -17.29 -5.76
CA GLY A 26 -2.66 -16.06 -5.25
C GLY A 26 -1.93 -15.27 -6.33
N GLY A 27 -1.41 -15.95 -7.36
CA GLY A 27 -0.67 -15.31 -8.45
C GLY A 27 -1.51 -14.31 -9.20
N PHE A 28 -2.67 -14.70 -9.69
CA PHE A 28 -3.55 -13.83 -10.46
C PHE A 28 -4.14 -12.70 -9.60
N TYR A 29 -4.70 -13.05 -8.45
CA TYR A 29 -5.41 -12.08 -7.62
C TYR A 29 -4.49 -11.10 -6.91
N HIS A 30 -3.29 -11.51 -6.53
CA HIS A 30 -2.39 -10.67 -5.76
C HIS A 30 -1.54 -9.72 -6.61
N TYR A 31 -1.08 -10.17 -7.78
CA TYR A 31 -0.06 -9.42 -8.52
C TYR A 31 -0.56 -8.82 -9.82
N VAL A 32 -1.46 -9.49 -10.51
CA VAL A 32 -1.78 -9.13 -11.91
C VAL A 32 -3.11 -8.41 -12.09
N LEU A 33 -4.07 -8.56 -11.19
CA LEU A 33 -5.43 -8.03 -11.39
C LEU A 33 -5.44 -6.52 -11.64
N GLY A 34 -4.89 -5.72 -10.73
CA GLY A 34 -4.80 -4.27 -10.91
C GLY A 34 -3.93 -3.87 -12.09
N LYS A 35 -2.88 -4.67 -12.36
CA LYS A 35 -1.96 -4.42 -13.46
C LYS A 35 -2.59 -4.65 -14.84
N LEU A 36 -3.50 -5.60 -14.99
CA LEU A 36 -4.25 -5.78 -16.23
C LEU A 36 -5.03 -4.51 -16.61
N ALA A 37 -5.78 -3.95 -15.66
CA ALA A 37 -6.51 -2.72 -15.87
C ALA A 37 -5.59 -1.52 -16.16
N ALA A 38 -4.52 -1.38 -15.38
CA ALA A 38 -3.53 -0.29 -15.52
C ALA A 38 -2.81 -0.36 -16.88
N SER A 39 -2.42 -1.55 -17.31
CA SER A 39 -1.77 -1.76 -18.62
C SER A 39 -2.68 -1.34 -19.77
N LEU A 40 -3.93 -1.84 -19.80
CA LEU A 40 -4.88 -1.45 -20.83
C LEU A 40 -5.19 0.05 -20.83
N SER A 41 -5.19 0.68 -19.65
CA SER A 41 -5.40 2.14 -19.57
C SER A 41 -4.25 2.95 -20.18
N THR A 42 -3.04 2.37 -20.20
CA THR A 42 -1.85 2.94 -20.88
C THR A 42 -1.89 2.70 -22.38
N LEU A 43 -2.27 1.48 -22.80
CA LEU A 43 -2.26 1.08 -24.21
C LEU A 43 -3.37 1.72 -25.03
N ASP A 44 -4.58 1.89 -24.47
CA ASP A 44 -5.72 2.51 -25.15
C ASP A 44 -5.79 4.02 -24.86
N PRO A 45 -5.48 4.89 -25.83
CA PRO A 45 -5.51 6.35 -25.64
C PRO A 45 -6.86 6.91 -25.19
N LYS A 46 -7.97 6.21 -25.48
CA LYS A 46 -9.32 6.62 -25.07
C LYS A 46 -9.47 6.60 -23.53
N LYS A 47 -8.71 5.78 -22.85
CA LYS A 47 -8.72 5.62 -21.39
C LYS A 47 -7.88 6.67 -20.65
N ARG A 48 -6.96 7.33 -21.35
CA ARG A 48 -6.15 8.44 -20.83
C ARG A 48 -5.37 8.07 -19.55
N GLY A 49 -4.83 6.86 -19.46
CA GLY A 49 -4.09 6.37 -18.29
C GLY A 49 -4.97 6.13 -17.04
N ARG A 50 -6.30 6.03 -17.19
CA ARG A 50 -7.24 5.85 -16.08
C ARG A 50 -7.66 4.39 -15.94
N ALA A 51 -7.30 3.79 -14.83
CA ALA A 51 -7.72 2.45 -14.44
C ALA A 51 -8.54 2.52 -13.14
N MET A 52 -9.69 1.86 -13.11
CA MET A 52 -10.60 1.85 -11.97
C MET A 52 -10.62 0.48 -11.29
N CYS A 53 -10.77 0.49 -9.97
CA CYS A 53 -11.01 -0.68 -9.16
C CYS A 53 -12.23 -0.45 -8.27
N GLU A 54 -13.18 -1.41 -8.28
CA GLU A 54 -14.10 -1.58 -7.18
C GLU A 54 -13.36 -2.26 -6.03
N ILE A 55 -13.28 -1.60 -4.87
CA ILE A 55 -12.36 -1.95 -3.80
C ILE A 55 -13.10 -2.11 -2.46
N PHE A 56 -12.57 -2.95 -1.56
CA PHE A 56 -13.04 -3.19 -0.19
C PHE A 56 -14.23 -4.14 -0.06
N GLY A 57 -14.79 -4.66 -1.14
CA GLY A 57 -15.95 -5.56 -1.06
C GLY A 57 -15.59 -6.99 -0.64
N ASN A 58 -16.47 -7.61 0.16
CA ASN A 58 -16.46 -9.03 0.48
C ASN A 58 -15.27 -9.53 1.34
N TYR A 59 -14.66 -8.64 2.12
CA TYR A 59 -13.65 -9.04 3.11
C TYR A 59 -14.26 -9.44 4.46
N GLY A 60 -15.55 -9.12 4.67
CA GLY A 60 -16.29 -9.38 5.89
C GLY A 60 -16.09 -8.28 6.94
N TRP A 61 -16.71 -8.46 8.10
CA TRP A 61 -16.72 -7.46 9.17
C TRP A 61 -15.41 -7.33 9.95
N GLY A 62 -14.42 -8.18 9.65
CA GLY A 62 -13.06 -8.06 10.16
C GLY A 62 -12.20 -7.06 9.39
N GLU A 63 -12.65 -6.59 8.22
CA GLU A 63 -11.99 -5.51 7.51
C GLU A 63 -12.24 -4.17 8.21
N GLY A 64 -11.16 -3.43 8.39
CA GLY A 64 -11.17 -2.07 8.86
C GLY A 64 -10.23 -1.20 8.04
N VAL A 65 -10.10 0.06 8.43
CA VAL A 65 -9.31 1.07 7.69
C VAL A 65 -7.84 0.68 7.50
N ARG A 66 -7.30 -0.21 8.34
CA ARG A 66 -5.93 -0.73 8.20
C ARG A 66 -5.79 -1.61 6.97
N LEU A 67 -6.71 -2.57 6.77
CA LEU A 67 -6.73 -3.41 5.57
C LEU A 67 -7.13 -2.60 4.34
N GLU A 68 -8.12 -1.72 4.46
CA GLU A 68 -8.53 -0.81 3.38
C GLU A 68 -7.37 0.03 2.87
N LYS A 69 -6.53 0.55 3.78
CA LYS A 69 -5.30 1.31 3.40
C LYS A 69 -4.29 0.44 2.66
N TYR A 70 -4.06 -0.80 3.11
CA TYR A 70 -3.20 -1.74 2.41
C TYR A 70 -3.70 -1.99 0.98
N LEU A 71 -5.00 -2.26 0.83
CA LEU A 71 -5.61 -2.50 -0.48
C LEU A 71 -5.51 -1.29 -1.41
N ALA A 72 -5.76 -0.09 -0.88
CA ALA A 72 -5.62 1.14 -1.64
C ALA A 72 -4.20 1.31 -2.19
N ASP A 73 -3.18 1.13 -1.36
CA ASP A 73 -1.78 1.24 -1.77
C ASP A 73 -1.36 0.13 -2.72
N HIS A 74 -1.84 -1.10 -2.49
CA HIS A 74 -1.59 -2.25 -3.35
C HIS A 74 -2.04 -1.98 -4.79
N PHE A 75 -3.23 -1.41 -4.97
CA PHE A 75 -3.74 -1.08 -6.30
C PHE A 75 -3.09 0.18 -6.87
N LEU A 76 -2.85 1.21 -6.03
CA LEU A 76 -2.16 2.44 -6.46
C LEU A 76 -0.77 2.15 -7.03
N VAL A 77 0.04 1.36 -6.33
CA VAL A 77 1.41 1.05 -6.75
C VAL A 77 1.44 0.22 -8.05
N ARG A 78 0.33 -0.42 -8.40
CA ARG A 78 0.15 -1.14 -9.67
C ARG A 78 -0.44 -0.29 -10.79
N GLY A 79 -0.69 1.00 -10.52
CA GLY A 79 -1.14 1.97 -11.52
C GLY A 79 -2.65 2.14 -11.62
N VAL A 80 -3.43 1.56 -10.70
CA VAL A 80 -4.86 1.90 -10.56
C VAL A 80 -4.96 3.26 -9.87
N ASN A 81 -5.71 4.18 -10.48
CA ASN A 81 -5.82 5.56 -10.02
C ASN A 81 -7.26 6.08 -9.92
N ARG A 82 -8.23 5.18 -9.96
CA ARG A 82 -9.65 5.45 -9.71
C ARG A 82 -10.21 4.34 -8.82
N PHE A 83 -10.97 4.72 -7.82
CA PHE A 83 -11.52 3.77 -6.86
C PHE A 83 -13.03 3.98 -6.71
N VAL A 84 -13.75 2.88 -6.62
CA VAL A 84 -15.16 2.82 -6.21
C VAL A 84 -15.23 1.97 -4.95
N PRO A 85 -15.20 2.60 -3.78
CA PRO A 85 -15.24 1.86 -2.53
C PRO A 85 -16.58 1.16 -2.31
N HIS A 86 -16.54 -0.13 -2.03
CA HIS A 86 -17.70 -0.96 -1.66
C HIS A 86 -17.75 -1.08 -0.13
N ALA A 87 -18.85 -0.72 0.63
CA ALA A 87 -19.91 0.10 0.09
C ALA A 87 -20.76 0.71 1.21
N PHE A 88 -21.67 1.57 0.85
CA PHE A 88 -22.81 1.94 1.72
C PHE A 88 -24.01 1.06 1.38
N SER A 89 -24.60 0.39 2.38
CA SER A 89 -25.83 -0.37 2.20
C SER A 89 -27.03 0.36 2.79
N PRO A 90 -28.17 0.45 2.06
CA PRO A 90 -29.43 0.93 2.61
C PRO A 90 -30.22 -0.14 3.38
N LYS A 91 -29.82 -1.41 3.30
CA LYS A 91 -30.47 -2.53 3.98
C LYS A 91 -30.26 -2.45 5.48
N SER A 92 -31.16 -3.09 6.24
CA SER A 92 -31.04 -3.17 7.70
C SER A 92 -29.75 -3.88 8.13
N PHE A 93 -29.18 -3.43 9.25
CA PHE A 93 -28.00 -4.06 9.84
C PHE A 93 -28.36 -5.34 10.64
N PRO A 94 -27.55 -6.41 10.57
CA PRO A 94 -26.40 -6.61 9.68
C PRO A 94 -26.84 -7.04 8.27
N ASP A 95 -26.32 -6.37 7.25
CA ASP A 95 -26.49 -6.82 5.87
C ASP A 95 -25.40 -7.85 5.54
N PRO A 96 -25.77 -9.09 5.15
CA PRO A 96 -24.81 -10.14 4.84
C PRO A 96 -24.17 -10.04 3.42
N ASP A 97 -24.67 -9.11 2.60
CA ASP A 97 -24.25 -8.97 1.21
C ASP A 97 -22.90 -8.26 1.11
N CYS A 98 -21.85 -8.98 0.87
CA CYS A 98 -20.48 -8.49 0.66
C CYS A 98 -19.97 -7.46 1.70
N PRO A 99 -20.03 -7.72 3.02
CA PRO A 99 -19.47 -6.80 4.01
C PRO A 99 -17.94 -6.60 3.82
N PRO A 100 -17.38 -5.49 4.35
CA PRO A 100 -17.98 -4.55 5.29
C PRO A 100 -18.84 -3.48 4.60
N HIS A 101 -19.74 -2.86 5.40
CA HIS A 101 -20.42 -1.64 4.98
C HIS A 101 -19.96 -0.49 5.85
N PHE A 102 -19.55 0.63 5.24
CA PHE A 102 -18.80 1.70 5.92
C PHE A 102 -19.54 2.31 7.09
N TYR A 103 -20.83 2.63 6.93
CA TYR A 103 -21.62 3.24 7.98
C TYR A 103 -22.42 2.22 8.80
N ALA A 104 -22.98 1.20 8.16
CA ALA A 104 -23.79 0.14 8.77
C ALA A 104 -24.82 0.70 9.81
N HIS A 105 -25.56 1.73 9.42
CA HIS A 105 -26.52 2.46 10.29
C HIS A 105 -25.93 2.96 11.61
N GLY A 106 -24.65 3.33 11.62
CA GLY A 106 -23.93 3.80 12.80
C GLY A 106 -23.29 2.69 13.64
N HIS A 107 -23.41 1.43 13.23
CA HIS A 107 -22.80 0.31 13.94
C HIS A 107 -21.30 0.15 13.67
N ASN A 108 -20.82 0.53 12.47
CA ASN A 108 -19.39 0.40 12.14
C ASN A 108 -18.58 1.58 12.70
N PRO A 109 -17.72 1.37 13.72
CA PRO A 109 -16.93 2.45 14.32
C PRO A 109 -15.88 3.02 13.35
N GLN A 110 -15.44 2.26 12.35
CA GLN A 110 -14.46 2.69 11.35
C GLN A 110 -14.95 3.88 10.50
N TYR A 111 -16.27 4.10 10.43
CA TYR A 111 -16.86 5.20 9.67
C TYR A 111 -16.26 6.57 10.00
N ARG A 112 -15.91 6.83 11.28
CA ARG A 112 -15.28 8.09 11.68
C ARG A 112 -13.89 8.31 11.06
N HIS A 113 -13.17 7.22 10.77
CA HIS A 113 -11.82 7.25 10.20
C HIS A 113 -11.82 7.16 8.68
N PHE A 114 -12.89 6.65 8.10
CA PHE A 114 -13.03 6.43 6.66
C PHE A 114 -12.79 7.71 5.84
N GLY A 115 -13.26 8.88 6.32
CA GLY A 115 -13.01 10.16 5.65
C GLY A 115 -11.53 10.52 5.50
N ALA A 116 -10.69 10.15 6.47
CA ALA A 116 -9.24 10.38 6.39
C ALA A 116 -8.62 9.51 5.27
N LEU A 117 -9.00 8.23 5.19
CA LEU A 117 -8.56 7.34 4.12
C LEU A 117 -9.02 7.82 2.74
N MET A 118 -10.28 8.23 2.61
CA MET A 118 -10.80 8.77 1.33
C MET A 118 -10.06 10.05 0.91
N GLY A 119 -9.71 10.92 1.85
CA GLY A 119 -8.89 12.10 1.59
C GLY A 119 -7.49 11.72 1.07
N TYR A 120 -6.83 10.75 1.69
CA TYR A 120 -5.56 10.22 1.26
C TYR A 120 -5.63 9.64 -0.16
N MET A 121 -6.57 8.72 -0.40
CA MET A 121 -6.77 8.09 -1.72
C MET A 121 -7.08 9.11 -2.80
N SER A 122 -7.92 10.10 -2.52
CA SER A 122 -8.29 11.14 -3.48
C SER A 122 -7.09 12.00 -3.89
N ARG A 123 -6.23 12.37 -2.95
CA ARG A 123 -5.02 13.15 -3.23
C ARG A 123 -4.03 12.37 -4.11
N LEU A 124 -3.77 11.11 -3.79
CA LEU A 124 -2.90 10.25 -4.62
C LEU A 124 -3.52 9.96 -5.98
N SER A 125 -4.82 9.66 -6.06
CA SER A 125 -5.52 9.50 -7.33
C SER A 125 -5.44 10.74 -8.22
N THR A 126 -5.48 11.92 -7.62
CA THR A 126 -5.33 13.19 -8.35
C THR A 126 -3.90 13.39 -8.84
N LEU A 127 -2.90 13.06 -8.00
CA LEU A 127 -1.50 13.14 -8.37
C LEU A 127 -1.16 12.24 -9.56
N PHE A 128 -1.74 11.04 -9.59
CA PHE A 128 -1.51 10.04 -10.66
C PHE A 128 -2.57 10.10 -11.78
N ASP A 129 -3.27 11.21 -11.97
CA ASP A 129 -4.25 11.38 -13.06
C ASP A 129 -3.67 12.14 -14.25
N GLY A 130 -3.74 11.53 -15.42
CA GLY A 130 -3.45 12.18 -16.70
C GLY A 130 -1.96 12.23 -17.08
N GLY A 131 -1.05 11.76 -16.26
CA GLY A 131 0.37 11.58 -16.58
C GLY A 131 0.70 10.19 -17.14
N GLN A 132 1.97 9.84 -17.15
CA GLN A 132 2.44 8.58 -17.74
C GLN A 132 3.27 7.77 -16.77
N ARG A 133 2.94 6.49 -16.67
CA ARG A 133 3.82 5.52 -15.99
C ARG A 133 5.08 5.32 -16.82
N LYS A 134 6.23 5.26 -16.17
CA LYS A 134 7.53 4.95 -16.78
C LYS A 134 7.78 3.46 -16.66
N VAL A 135 7.55 2.73 -17.74
CA VAL A 135 7.65 1.28 -17.78
C VAL A 135 8.52 0.86 -18.95
N GLU A 136 9.53 0.05 -18.71
CA GLU A 136 10.45 -0.46 -19.75
C GLU A 136 10.18 -1.93 -20.12
N VAL A 137 9.33 -2.64 -19.38
CA VAL A 137 9.08 -4.08 -19.57
C VAL A 137 7.63 -4.32 -20.00
N ALA A 138 7.46 -5.12 -21.05
CA ALA A 138 6.18 -5.62 -21.51
C ALA A 138 6.11 -7.14 -21.35
N ILE A 139 5.02 -7.66 -20.83
CA ILE A 139 4.69 -9.08 -20.79
C ILE A 139 3.59 -9.32 -21.81
N VAL A 140 3.87 -10.15 -22.78
CA VAL A 140 2.89 -10.53 -23.82
C VAL A 140 1.81 -11.41 -23.18
N TYR A 141 0.56 -11.00 -23.28
CA TYR A 141 -0.56 -11.81 -22.83
C TYR A 141 -1.03 -12.72 -23.98
N ASN A 142 -0.71 -14.02 -23.85
CA ASN A 142 -1.06 -15.06 -24.80
C ASN A 142 -2.27 -15.84 -24.28
N ALA A 143 -3.49 -15.33 -24.57
CA ALA A 143 -4.73 -15.95 -24.11
C ALA A 143 -4.95 -17.35 -24.76
N GLU A 144 -4.49 -17.55 -25.98
CA GLU A 144 -4.61 -18.83 -26.69
C GLU A 144 -3.88 -19.96 -25.94
N SER A 145 -2.74 -19.65 -25.31
CA SER A 145 -2.04 -20.64 -24.50
C SER A 145 -2.84 -21.06 -23.25
N GLU A 146 -3.50 -20.12 -22.61
CA GLU A 146 -4.39 -20.42 -21.48
C GLU A 146 -5.57 -21.32 -21.92
N TRP A 147 -6.14 -21.06 -23.08
CA TRP A 147 -7.25 -21.86 -23.62
C TRP A 147 -6.83 -23.28 -23.99
N THR A 148 -5.56 -23.50 -24.33
CA THR A 148 -5.03 -24.86 -24.58
C THR A 148 -4.70 -25.61 -23.27
N GLY A 149 -4.64 -24.92 -22.14
CA GLY A 149 -4.21 -25.48 -20.85
C GLY A 149 -2.69 -25.64 -20.73
N ASP A 150 -1.91 -25.18 -21.72
CA ASP A 150 -0.45 -25.21 -21.71
C ASP A 150 0.09 -23.77 -21.64
N TYR A 151 0.24 -23.25 -20.46
CA TYR A 151 0.65 -21.86 -20.22
C TYR A 151 1.52 -21.74 -18.96
N LEU A 152 2.31 -20.68 -18.92
CA LEU A 152 3.01 -20.24 -17.72
C LEU A 152 2.16 -19.20 -17.00
N GLU A 153 1.88 -19.42 -15.73
CA GLU A 153 1.16 -18.45 -14.89
C GLU A 153 1.86 -17.08 -14.89
N LEU A 154 1.08 -16.00 -15.10
CA LEU A 154 1.60 -14.65 -15.19
C LEU A 154 2.33 -14.19 -13.90
N SER A 155 1.97 -14.76 -12.74
CA SER A 155 2.68 -14.52 -11.48
C SER A 155 4.14 -14.93 -11.52
N LYS A 156 4.50 -15.97 -12.30
CA LYS A 156 5.89 -16.42 -12.48
C LYS A 156 6.77 -15.40 -13.20
N LEU A 157 6.15 -14.43 -13.90
CA LEU A 157 6.85 -13.30 -14.49
C LEU A 157 6.73 -12.06 -13.61
N ALA A 158 5.54 -11.81 -13.07
CA ALA A 158 5.22 -10.62 -12.31
C ALA A 158 5.98 -10.51 -10.99
N VAL A 159 6.02 -11.59 -10.20
CA VAL A 159 6.67 -11.59 -8.88
C VAL A 159 8.17 -11.32 -8.96
N PRO A 160 8.97 -12.02 -9.79
CA PRO A 160 10.41 -11.75 -9.89
C PRO A 160 10.75 -10.33 -10.33
N LEU A 161 9.89 -9.69 -11.15
CA LEU A 161 10.09 -8.30 -11.56
C LEU A 161 9.80 -7.35 -10.39
N TYR A 162 8.67 -7.50 -9.70
CA TYR A 162 8.34 -6.66 -8.55
C TYR A 162 9.31 -6.81 -7.39
N ASP A 163 9.86 -8.01 -7.17
CA ASP A 163 10.86 -8.25 -6.14
C ASP A 163 12.18 -7.49 -6.39
N ARG A 164 12.36 -6.97 -7.62
CA ARG A 164 13.47 -6.14 -8.05
C ARG A 164 13.08 -4.70 -8.39
N GLN A 165 11.91 -4.25 -7.96
CA GLN A 165 11.36 -2.91 -8.23
C GLN A 165 11.27 -2.58 -9.72
N ILE A 166 10.98 -3.58 -10.55
CA ILE A 166 10.76 -3.42 -11.99
C ILE A 166 9.27 -3.44 -12.27
N ASP A 167 8.74 -2.34 -12.77
CA ASP A 167 7.37 -2.25 -13.25
C ASP A 167 7.23 -2.80 -14.68
N TYR A 168 6.05 -3.26 -15.04
CA TYR A 168 5.75 -3.87 -16.33
C TYR A 168 4.33 -3.56 -16.78
N ASP A 169 4.04 -3.78 -18.07
CA ASP A 169 2.70 -3.79 -18.63
C ASP A 169 2.39 -5.14 -19.26
N PHE A 170 1.11 -5.54 -19.19
CA PHE A 170 0.59 -6.64 -19.99
C PHE A 170 0.15 -6.10 -21.36
N VAL A 171 0.64 -6.74 -22.42
CA VAL A 171 0.32 -6.38 -23.80
C VAL A 171 -0.42 -7.55 -24.43
N PRO A 172 -1.75 -7.44 -24.69
CA PRO A 172 -2.49 -8.49 -25.35
C PRO A 172 -2.04 -8.63 -26.82
N ALA A 173 -2.16 -9.83 -27.37
CA ALA A 173 -1.68 -10.14 -28.72
C ALA A 173 -2.27 -9.23 -29.80
N ASP A 174 -3.54 -8.85 -29.67
CA ASP A 174 -4.23 -7.96 -30.61
C ASP A 174 -3.71 -6.51 -30.59
N ALA A 175 -3.01 -6.09 -29.55
CA ALA A 175 -2.40 -4.76 -29.48
C ALA A 175 -1.27 -4.56 -30.52
N PHE A 176 -0.68 -5.62 -31.05
CA PHE A 176 0.35 -5.51 -32.08
C PHE A 176 -0.18 -5.11 -33.47
N PHE A 177 -1.45 -5.40 -33.76
CA PHE A 177 -2.03 -5.16 -35.10
C PHE A 177 -3.29 -4.30 -35.07
N SER A 178 -3.87 -4.02 -33.92
CA SER A 178 -5.03 -3.13 -33.83
C SER A 178 -4.60 -1.67 -33.77
N PRO A 179 -5.12 -0.79 -34.64
CA PRO A 179 -4.80 0.63 -34.66
C PRO A 179 -5.35 1.41 -33.47
N GLU A 180 -6.15 0.76 -32.61
CA GLU A 180 -6.73 1.38 -31.43
C GLU A 180 -5.72 1.51 -30.29
N TYR A 181 -4.71 0.64 -30.25
CA TYR A 181 -3.67 0.62 -29.24
C TYR A 181 -2.43 1.42 -29.65
N ARG A 182 -1.78 1.99 -28.65
CA ARG A 182 -0.46 2.63 -28.79
C ARG A 182 0.50 1.97 -27.83
N LEU A 183 1.45 1.22 -28.38
CA LEU A 183 2.46 0.56 -27.57
C LEU A 183 3.53 1.58 -27.16
N PRO A 184 3.79 1.74 -25.86
CA PRO A 184 4.97 2.45 -25.37
C PRO A 184 6.28 1.84 -25.90
N ASP A 185 7.37 2.58 -25.81
CA ASP A 185 8.69 2.13 -26.30
C ASP A 185 9.37 1.21 -25.29
N TYR A 186 8.74 0.06 -24.98
CA TYR A 186 9.33 -0.93 -24.08
C TYR A 186 10.70 -1.41 -24.58
N ARG A 187 11.62 -1.58 -23.63
CA ARG A 187 12.97 -2.08 -23.92
C ARG A 187 13.03 -3.61 -23.93
N LEU A 188 12.35 -4.24 -22.98
CA LEU A 188 12.32 -5.68 -22.76
C LEU A 188 10.90 -6.22 -22.97
N TRP A 189 10.79 -7.26 -23.79
CA TRP A 189 9.56 -7.98 -24.04
C TRP A 189 9.67 -9.41 -23.56
N LEU A 190 8.74 -9.81 -22.71
CA LEU A 190 8.69 -11.15 -22.13
C LEU A 190 7.51 -11.91 -22.70
N VAL A 191 7.80 -13.07 -23.26
CA VAL A 191 6.79 -13.99 -23.80
C VAL A 191 6.68 -15.18 -22.85
N PRO A 192 5.53 -15.34 -22.14
CA PRO A 192 5.33 -16.50 -21.28
C PRO A 192 5.46 -17.80 -22.08
N GLY A 193 6.21 -18.75 -21.56
CA GLY A 193 6.46 -20.01 -22.20
C GLY A 193 5.18 -20.83 -22.35
N SER A 194 4.97 -21.37 -23.53
CA SER A 194 3.86 -22.26 -23.89
C SER A 194 4.26 -23.09 -25.11
N ARG A 195 3.78 -24.29 -25.19
CA ARG A 195 3.96 -25.12 -26.41
C ARG A 195 3.41 -24.45 -27.66
N TYR A 196 2.34 -23.69 -27.50
CA TYR A 196 1.60 -23.06 -28.61
C TYR A 196 1.78 -21.54 -28.59
N ILE A 197 2.03 -20.95 -29.77
CA ILE A 197 2.13 -19.51 -29.94
C ILE A 197 1.39 -19.05 -31.21
N PRO A 198 0.53 -18.02 -31.14
CA PRO A 198 -0.09 -17.42 -32.32
C PRO A 198 0.94 -16.82 -33.28
N VAL A 199 0.72 -16.99 -34.60
CA VAL A 199 1.61 -16.44 -35.63
C VAL A 199 1.74 -14.93 -35.55
N GLU A 200 0.73 -14.23 -35.07
CA GLU A 200 0.71 -12.78 -34.84
C GLU A 200 1.74 -12.37 -33.78
N ILE A 201 1.87 -13.13 -32.69
CA ILE A 201 2.89 -12.88 -31.65
C ILE A 201 4.29 -13.13 -32.25
N VAL A 202 4.48 -14.20 -33.04
CA VAL A 202 5.80 -14.48 -33.65
C VAL A 202 6.19 -13.35 -34.58
N ARG A 203 5.29 -12.87 -35.44
CA ARG A 203 5.55 -11.71 -36.32
C ARG A 203 5.89 -10.44 -35.54
N ALA A 204 5.20 -10.21 -34.41
CA ALA A 204 5.49 -9.10 -33.52
C ALA A 204 6.90 -9.24 -32.90
N MET A 205 7.29 -10.44 -32.46
CA MET A 205 8.64 -10.71 -31.93
C MET A 205 9.73 -10.43 -32.98
N GLU A 206 9.52 -10.83 -34.23
CA GLU A 206 10.45 -10.55 -35.36
C GLU A 206 10.61 -9.03 -35.57
N ASP A 207 9.51 -8.30 -35.60
CA ASP A 207 9.50 -6.84 -35.78
C ASP A 207 10.20 -6.13 -34.60
N LEU A 208 9.87 -6.49 -33.37
CA LEU A 208 10.52 -5.95 -32.17
C LEU A 208 12.05 -6.17 -32.19
N ARG A 209 12.48 -7.37 -32.51
CA ARG A 209 13.92 -7.70 -32.60
C ARG A 209 14.60 -6.91 -33.71
N SER A 210 13.93 -6.71 -34.85
CA SER A 210 14.46 -5.89 -35.96
C SER A 210 14.67 -4.42 -35.58
N ARG A 211 13.91 -3.92 -34.60
CA ARG A 211 14.05 -2.58 -34.01
C ARG A 211 15.03 -2.53 -32.84
N GLY A 212 15.77 -3.63 -32.57
CA GLY A 212 16.79 -3.70 -31.50
C GLY A 212 16.19 -3.85 -30.08
N LYS A 213 14.95 -4.36 -29.95
CA LYS A 213 14.34 -4.66 -28.66
C LYS A 213 14.79 -6.04 -28.16
N GLU A 214 14.94 -6.17 -26.84
CA GLU A 214 15.16 -7.46 -26.20
C GLU A 214 13.84 -8.23 -26.13
N VAL A 215 13.83 -9.48 -26.60
CA VAL A 215 12.66 -10.35 -26.59
C VAL A 215 13.08 -11.70 -26.04
N TRP A 216 12.49 -12.10 -24.91
CA TRP A 216 12.84 -13.34 -24.21
C TRP A 216 11.60 -14.21 -24.00
N PHE A 217 11.75 -15.52 -24.18
CA PHE A 217 10.83 -16.48 -23.60
C PHE A 217 11.12 -16.66 -22.12
N VAL A 218 10.09 -16.87 -21.32
CA VAL A 218 10.21 -17.17 -19.87
C VAL A 218 9.66 -18.56 -19.60
N GLY A 219 10.45 -19.42 -18.96
CA GLY A 219 10.09 -20.80 -18.63
C GLY A 219 10.47 -21.78 -19.74
N CYS A 220 9.83 -21.70 -20.89
CA CYS A 220 10.18 -22.52 -22.07
C CYS A 220 9.95 -21.74 -23.36
N GLY A 221 10.55 -22.22 -24.46
CA GLY A 221 10.21 -21.74 -25.80
C GLY A 221 8.92 -22.36 -26.33
N SER A 222 8.44 -21.90 -27.49
CA SER A 222 7.26 -22.46 -28.15
C SER A 222 7.67 -23.42 -29.28
N GLU A 223 6.88 -24.49 -29.48
CA GLU A 223 7.14 -25.54 -30.46
C GLU A 223 6.22 -25.43 -31.70
N THR A 224 4.98 -24.97 -31.48
CA THR A 224 3.93 -24.99 -32.50
C THR A 224 3.35 -23.61 -32.72
N VAL A 225 3.44 -23.10 -33.93
CA VAL A 225 2.81 -21.84 -34.35
C VAL A 225 1.39 -22.11 -34.78
N LEU A 226 0.45 -21.36 -34.18
CA LEU A 226 -0.97 -21.43 -34.49
C LEU A 226 -1.35 -20.37 -35.54
N GLY A 227 -2.29 -20.71 -36.43
CA GLY A 227 -2.89 -19.76 -37.37
C GLY A 227 -2.06 -19.44 -38.63
N GLY A 228 -0.93 -20.11 -38.83
CA GLY A 228 -0.11 -19.90 -40.04
C GLY A 228 1.31 -20.36 -39.91
N GLU A 229 2.13 -19.98 -40.89
CA GLU A 229 3.59 -20.21 -40.88
C GLU A 229 4.30 -18.92 -40.45
N ALA A 230 5.36 -19.07 -39.66
CA ALA A 230 6.28 -17.97 -39.30
C ALA A 230 7.65 -18.26 -39.90
N ALA A 231 8.33 -17.21 -40.35
CA ALA A 231 9.69 -17.30 -40.89
C ALA A 231 10.73 -17.41 -39.77
N ALA A 232 10.42 -16.93 -38.57
CA ALA A 232 11.35 -16.93 -37.44
C ALA A 232 11.66 -18.33 -36.95
N ASN A 233 12.93 -18.58 -36.70
CA ASN A 233 13.35 -19.72 -35.91
C ASN A 233 13.21 -19.37 -34.43
N LEU A 234 12.22 -19.91 -33.76
CA LEU A 234 11.92 -19.64 -32.33
C LEU A 234 13.08 -20.04 -31.41
N SER A 235 13.96 -20.95 -31.84
CA SER A 235 15.14 -21.33 -31.05
C SER A 235 16.21 -20.25 -30.98
N ASP A 236 16.12 -19.17 -31.78
CA ASP A 236 17.06 -18.04 -31.76
C ASP A 236 16.77 -17.02 -30.66
N TYR A 237 15.65 -17.19 -29.96
CA TYR A 237 15.27 -16.32 -28.84
C TYR A 237 15.76 -16.90 -27.52
N PRO A 238 16.30 -16.06 -26.60
CA PRO A 238 16.68 -16.48 -25.27
C PRO A 238 15.50 -17.06 -24.49
N VAL A 239 15.73 -18.16 -23.79
CA VAL A 239 14.78 -18.74 -22.84
C VAL A 239 15.31 -18.52 -21.44
N ILE A 240 14.56 -17.80 -20.61
CA ILE A 240 14.97 -17.42 -19.26
C ILE A 240 14.14 -18.22 -18.24
N PRO A 241 14.77 -18.93 -17.30
CA PRO A 241 14.05 -19.55 -16.19
C PRO A 241 13.36 -18.46 -15.34
N PRO A 242 12.13 -18.68 -14.85
CA PRO A 242 11.42 -17.69 -14.05
C PRO A 242 12.20 -17.20 -12.83
N GLU A 243 12.97 -18.09 -12.19
CA GLU A 243 13.81 -17.78 -11.03
C GLU A 243 14.99 -16.85 -11.33
N GLU A 244 15.47 -16.80 -12.58
CA GLU A 244 16.54 -15.90 -13.02
C GLU A 244 16.00 -14.57 -13.59
N LEU A 245 14.69 -14.47 -13.84
CA LEU A 245 14.11 -13.37 -14.59
C LEU A 245 14.41 -12.01 -13.95
N GLY A 246 14.21 -11.89 -12.64
CA GLY A 246 14.40 -10.63 -11.92
C GLY A 246 15.84 -10.12 -12.02
N GLU A 247 16.83 -10.99 -11.83
CA GLU A 247 18.24 -10.64 -11.91
C GLU A 247 18.63 -10.24 -13.33
N ARG A 248 18.22 -11.02 -14.33
CA ARG A 248 18.51 -10.72 -15.73
C ARG A 248 17.86 -9.45 -16.22
N ALA A 249 16.63 -9.20 -15.83
CA ALA A 249 15.91 -7.97 -16.16
C ALA A 249 16.59 -6.72 -15.59
N CYS A 250 17.19 -6.80 -14.38
CA CYS A 250 17.98 -5.70 -13.80
C CYS A 250 19.15 -5.23 -14.69
N ALA A 251 19.75 -6.12 -15.47
CA ALA A 251 20.84 -5.75 -16.38
C ALA A 251 20.33 -5.02 -17.65
N THR A 252 19.07 -5.21 -18.00
CA THR A 252 18.45 -4.66 -19.23
C THR A 252 17.71 -3.37 -18.95
N VAL A 253 16.97 -3.29 -17.83
CA VAL A 253 16.17 -2.13 -17.44
C VAL A 253 17.05 -1.03 -16.86
N LYS A 254 16.85 0.21 -17.31
CA LYS A 254 17.63 1.38 -16.87
C LYS A 254 16.86 2.26 -15.88
N ASP A 255 15.55 2.37 -16.08
CA ASP A 255 14.65 3.19 -15.28
C ASP A 255 14.11 2.37 -14.09
N ARG A 256 14.97 2.17 -13.09
CA ARG A 256 14.69 1.33 -11.93
C ARG A 256 15.12 2.00 -10.63
N VAL A 257 14.25 1.96 -9.64
CA VAL A 257 14.60 2.33 -8.26
C VAL A 257 15.48 1.22 -7.65
N CYS A 258 16.59 1.62 -7.03
CA CYS A 258 17.51 0.68 -6.36
C CYS A 258 17.48 0.87 -4.86
N LEU A 259 17.29 -0.22 -4.13
CA LEU A 259 17.25 -0.25 -2.66
C LEU A 259 18.58 -0.78 -2.09
N THR A 260 19.08 -0.16 -1.03
CA THR A 260 20.26 -0.61 -0.29
C THR A 260 19.97 -0.57 1.22
N PRO A 261 19.82 -1.70 1.92
CA PRO A 261 19.88 -3.08 1.39
C PRO A 261 18.77 -3.41 0.39
N GLU A 262 18.95 -4.43 -0.43
CA GLU A 262 17.90 -4.96 -1.29
C GLU A 262 16.70 -5.42 -0.46
N ASN A 263 15.50 -5.26 -1.02
CA ASN A 263 14.25 -5.68 -0.36
C ASN A 263 13.24 -6.12 -1.42
N ASP A 264 12.67 -7.30 -1.24
CA ASP A 264 11.72 -7.94 -2.16
C ASP A 264 10.24 -7.64 -1.82
N ARG A 265 9.97 -6.78 -0.82
CA ARG A 265 8.61 -6.43 -0.38
C ARG A 265 8.24 -4.98 -0.64
N ILE A 266 9.20 -4.12 -0.95
CA ILE A 266 8.94 -2.75 -1.37
C ILE A 266 8.52 -2.76 -2.83
N ARG A 267 7.30 -2.27 -3.10
CA ARG A 267 6.77 -2.07 -4.46
C ARG A 267 6.93 -0.63 -4.87
N VAL A 268 7.11 -0.39 -6.15
CA VAL A 268 7.37 0.95 -6.69
C VAL A 268 6.51 1.22 -7.92
N LEU A 269 5.92 2.40 -7.95
CA LEU A 269 5.33 3.01 -9.13
C LEU A 269 6.15 4.24 -9.49
N HIS A 270 6.61 4.33 -10.74
CA HIS A 270 7.20 5.55 -11.31
C HIS A 270 6.19 6.20 -12.27
N TYR A 271 5.84 7.45 -11.98
CA TYR A 271 4.80 8.18 -12.71
C TYR A 271 5.23 9.63 -12.94
N ASP A 272 5.63 9.96 -14.17
CA ASP A 272 6.29 11.23 -14.52
C ASP A 272 7.48 11.53 -13.60
N ASP A 273 7.42 12.60 -12.78
CA ASP A 273 8.45 12.99 -11.82
C ASP A 273 8.11 12.55 -10.38
N ALA A 274 7.16 11.62 -10.23
CA ALA A 274 6.71 11.11 -8.95
C ALA A 274 7.02 9.62 -8.79
N PHE A 275 7.41 9.25 -7.56
CA PHE A 275 7.59 7.85 -7.16
C PHE A 275 6.69 7.55 -5.97
N PHE A 276 5.94 6.47 -6.08
CA PHE A 276 5.15 5.95 -4.98
C PHE A 276 5.66 4.57 -4.60
N LEU A 277 6.03 4.43 -3.32
CA LEU A 277 6.55 3.19 -2.77
C LEU A 277 5.61 2.70 -1.66
N THR A 278 5.41 1.39 -1.57
CA THR A 278 4.67 0.79 -0.46
C THR A 278 5.40 -0.43 0.07
N ASN A 279 5.37 -0.62 1.39
CA ASN A 279 5.89 -1.82 2.04
C ASN A 279 4.77 -2.85 2.18
N GLU A 280 4.77 -3.85 1.31
CA GLU A 280 3.82 -5.00 1.36
C GLU A 280 4.34 -6.15 2.25
N GLY A 281 5.48 -5.97 2.90
CA GLY A 281 6.06 -6.94 3.82
C GLY A 281 5.62 -6.75 5.27
N THR A 282 6.13 -7.63 6.13
CA THR A 282 5.92 -7.60 7.60
C THR A 282 7.07 -6.93 8.35
N GLU A 283 8.20 -6.70 7.67
CA GLU A 283 9.40 -6.15 8.27
C GLU A 283 9.58 -4.68 7.90
N VAL A 284 10.20 -3.91 8.79
CA VAL A 284 10.55 -2.52 8.53
C VAL A 284 11.71 -2.48 7.53
N TYR A 285 11.54 -1.74 6.44
CA TYR A 285 12.65 -1.37 5.58
C TYR A 285 13.36 -0.14 6.16
N HIS A 286 14.66 -0.21 6.27
CA HIS A 286 15.52 0.93 6.59
C HIS A 286 16.73 0.92 5.65
N GLY A 287 16.98 2.02 4.93
CA GLY A 287 18.09 2.09 4.00
C GLY A 287 18.03 3.25 3.02
N ARG A 288 18.94 3.20 2.06
CA ARG A 288 19.05 4.19 0.99
C ARG A 288 18.23 3.78 -0.22
N ILE A 289 17.61 4.77 -0.85
CA ILE A 289 16.85 4.58 -2.07
C ILE A 289 17.46 5.47 -3.16
N GLN A 290 17.89 4.85 -4.25
CA GLN A 290 18.38 5.55 -5.43
C GLN A 290 17.28 5.57 -6.49
N PHE A 291 16.92 6.76 -6.95
CA PHE A 291 15.90 6.97 -7.97
C PHE A 291 16.55 7.26 -9.33
N PRO A 292 15.95 6.82 -10.43
CA PRO A 292 16.37 7.17 -11.79
C PRO A 292 15.84 8.57 -12.18
N ALA A 293 16.10 9.55 -11.34
CA ALA A 293 15.68 10.94 -11.50
C ALA A 293 16.77 11.89 -11.02
N GLU A 294 16.85 13.08 -11.61
CA GLU A 294 17.80 14.12 -11.22
C GLU A 294 17.19 15.07 -10.17
N GLY A 295 18.04 15.59 -9.28
CA GLY A 295 17.64 16.55 -8.26
C GLY A 295 17.43 15.93 -6.88
N ILE A 296 16.93 16.76 -5.96
CA ILE A 296 16.66 16.36 -4.57
C ILE A 296 15.17 16.01 -4.44
N PRO A 297 14.85 14.79 -3.99
CA PRO A 297 13.45 14.42 -3.79
C PRO A 297 12.80 15.23 -2.68
N VAL A 298 11.50 15.41 -2.79
CA VAL A 298 10.62 16.00 -1.78
C VAL A 298 9.58 14.95 -1.40
N VAL A 299 9.40 14.69 -0.11
CA VAL A 299 8.36 13.80 0.39
C VAL A 299 7.02 14.52 0.32
N TYR A 300 6.05 13.93 -0.37
CA TYR A 300 4.66 14.36 -0.33
C TYR A 300 3.88 13.56 0.69
N ASN A 301 3.51 14.20 1.79
CA ASN A 301 2.64 13.61 2.80
C ASN A 301 1.17 13.73 2.35
N ALA A 302 0.65 12.66 1.78
CA ALA A 302 -0.71 12.64 1.27
C ALA A 302 -1.79 12.62 2.38
N TRP A 303 -1.44 12.33 3.64
CA TRP A 303 -2.35 12.43 4.77
C TRP A 303 -2.63 13.88 5.15
N GLU A 304 -1.58 14.70 5.22
CA GLU A 304 -1.64 16.09 5.63
C GLU A 304 -1.71 17.09 4.47
N ASN A 305 -1.49 16.60 3.24
CA ASN A 305 -1.34 17.43 2.03
C ASN A 305 -0.20 18.45 2.17
N THR A 306 0.96 17.98 2.61
CA THR A 306 2.15 18.82 2.83
C THR A 306 3.37 18.25 2.13
N LEU A 307 4.35 19.13 1.90
CA LEU A 307 5.67 18.75 1.41
C LEU A 307 6.67 18.74 2.56
N GLU A 308 7.57 17.76 2.57
CA GLU A 308 8.56 17.55 3.61
C GLU A 308 9.94 17.31 2.99
N GLU A 309 11.00 17.67 3.70
CA GLU A 309 12.36 17.33 3.30
C GLU A 309 12.56 15.82 3.29
N ALA A 310 13.20 15.29 2.26
CA ALA A 310 13.51 13.88 2.20
C ALA A 310 14.73 13.54 3.08
N PRO A 311 14.68 12.44 3.85
CA PRO A 311 15.84 11.96 4.59
C PRO A 311 16.91 11.38 3.66
N LYS A 312 18.13 11.20 4.20
CA LYS A 312 19.20 10.52 3.47
C LYS A 312 19.00 8.99 3.44
N GLU A 313 18.42 8.47 4.48
CA GLU A 313 18.02 7.06 4.63
C GLU A 313 16.55 7.01 4.98
N PHE A 314 15.81 6.15 4.31
CA PHE A 314 14.36 6.06 4.44
C PHE A 314 14.00 4.90 5.36
N THR A 315 13.01 5.12 6.21
CA THR A 315 12.37 4.06 7.00
C THR A 315 10.93 3.91 6.52
N ILE A 316 10.56 2.72 6.05
CA ILE A 316 9.20 2.41 5.58
C ILE A 316 8.69 1.22 6.39
N TYR A 317 7.78 1.49 7.31
CA TYR A 317 7.16 0.45 8.13
C TYR A 317 6.18 -0.40 7.31
N PRO A 318 5.84 -1.61 7.76
CA PRO A 318 4.71 -2.36 7.21
C PRO A 318 3.46 -1.49 7.10
N LEU A 319 2.68 -1.65 6.04
CA LEU A 319 1.49 -0.85 5.71
C LEU A 319 1.75 0.63 5.42
N GLN A 320 2.98 1.10 5.52
CA GLN A 320 3.30 2.48 5.14
C GLN A 320 3.67 2.60 3.67
N SER A 321 3.47 3.79 3.17
CA SER A 321 3.82 4.20 1.82
C SER A 321 4.56 5.53 1.84
N LEU A 322 5.34 5.76 0.81
CA LEU A 322 6.15 6.95 0.62
C LEU A 322 5.88 7.50 -0.78
N CYS A 323 5.53 8.76 -0.87
CA CYS A 323 5.38 9.47 -2.14
C CYS A 323 6.48 10.52 -2.26
N LEU A 324 7.26 10.45 -3.34
CA LEU A 324 8.39 11.33 -3.60
C LEU A 324 8.17 12.08 -4.90
N LEU A 325 8.43 13.37 -4.89
CA LEU A 325 8.34 14.26 -6.04
C LEU A 325 9.70 14.84 -6.36
N PHE A 326 10.02 14.95 -7.64
CA PHE A 326 11.24 15.59 -8.14
C PHE A 326 10.90 16.88 -8.90
N GLY A 327 11.90 17.73 -9.16
CA GLY A 327 11.69 18.97 -9.89
C GLY A 327 10.99 20.08 -9.12
N LEU A 328 10.95 20.02 -7.79
CA LEU A 328 10.30 20.99 -6.92
C LEU A 328 11.32 21.80 -6.12
N ASP A 329 12.28 22.46 -6.78
CA ASP A 329 13.42 23.11 -6.10
C ASP A 329 13.01 24.29 -5.20
N ASP A 330 12.03 25.09 -5.58
CA ASP A 330 11.63 26.34 -4.93
C ASP A 330 10.32 26.23 -4.11
N CYS A 331 9.95 25.07 -3.59
CA CYS A 331 8.74 24.89 -2.80
C CYS A 331 8.99 24.97 -1.28
N GLU A 332 8.02 25.49 -0.54
CA GLU A 332 8.04 25.46 0.92
C GLU A 332 7.87 24.00 1.42
N ARG A 333 8.73 23.59 2.35
CA ARG A 333 8.77 22.22 2.89
C ARG A 333 8.86 22.27 4.40
N LYS A 334 8.19 21.33 5.06
CA LYS A 334 8.44 21.04 6.46
C LYS A 334 9.83 20.39 6.59
N PRO A 335 10.63 20.75 7.61
CA PRO A 335 11.91 20.08 7.85
C PRO A 335 11.67 18.61 8.22
N TYR A 336 12.60 17.75 7.79
CA TYR A 336 12.59 16.36 8.20
C TYR A 336 12.77 16.23 9.71
N ALA A 337 11.91 15.47 10.37
CA ALA A 337 12.01 15.15 11.79
C ALA A 337 12.92 13.93 12.00
N ASP A 338 14.20 14.19 12.28
CA ASP A 338 15.11 13.12 12.69
C ASP A 338 14.77 12.67 14.12
N LEU A 339 14.10 11.52 14.20
CA LEU A 339 13.61 10.97 15.49
C LEU A 339 14.74 10.46 16.40
N GLU A 340 15.92 10.15 15.86
CA GLU A 340 17.08 9.75 16.66
C GLU A 340 17.58 10.90 17.57
N ALA A 341 17.24 12.14 17.20
CA ALA A 341 17.58 13.31 18.00
C ALA A 341 16.59 13.60 19.14
N TYR A 342 15.57 12.75 19.34
CA TYR A 342 14.56 12.90 20.39
C TYR A 342 14.86 11.97 21.58
N GLU A 343 14.61 12.48 22.79
CA GLU A 343 14.57 11.68 24.01
C GLU A 343 13.24 10.94 24.09
N GLU A 344 13.29 9.64 24.29
CA GLU A 344 12.10 8.79 24.44
C GLU A 344 11.68 8.71 25.92
N ILE A 345 10.41 8.99 26.19
CA ILE A 345 9.79 8.87 27.50
C ILE A 345 8.65 7.85 27.37
N ASP A 346 8.76 6.72 28.08
CA ASP A 346 7.70 5.72 28.12
C ASP A 346 6.45 6.27 28.81
N CYS A 347 5.33 6.15 28.13
CA CYS A 347 4.03 6.59 28.57
C CYS A 347 3.00 5.44 28.60
N SER A 348 3.43 4.18 28.73
CA SER A 348 2.55 3.01 28.61
C SER A 348 1.75 2.70 29.89
N ASP A 349 2.13 3.23 31.05
CA ASP A 349 1.46 2.97 32.32
C ASP A 349 0.29 3.90 32.63
N ALA A 350 -0.57 3.49 33.57
CA ALA A 350 -1.58 4.30 34.24
C ALA A 350 -2.58 5.00 33.29
N TRP A 351 -3.12 4.27 32.33
CA TRP A 351 -4.22 4.72 31.50
C TRP A 351 -5.56 4.33 32.08
N ARG A 352 -6.56 5.19 31.89
CA ARG A 352 -7.96 4.90 32.17
C ARG A 352 -8.69 4.58 30.88
N ARG A 353 -8.96 3.28 30.67
CA ARG A 353 -9.73 2.77 29.54
C ARG A 353 -11.22 2.92 29.78
N SER A 354 -12.01 3.25 28.75
CA SER A 354 -13.45 3.17 28.70
C SER A 354 -13.94 2.73 27.32
N LEU A 355 -15.13 2.18 27.24
CA LEU A 355 -15.70 1.55 26.06
C LEU A 355 -16.96 2.29 25.61
N CYS A 356 -17.26 2.24 24.31
CA CYS A 356 -18.48 2.80 23.77
C CYS A 356 -18.86 2.04 22.48
N GLU A 357 -20.04 1.45 22.44
CA GLU A 357 -20.59 0.89 21.21
C GLU A 357 -20.78 2.02 20.18
N SER A 358 -20.51 1.73 18.91
CA SER A 358 -20.48 2.76 17.87
C SER A 358 -21.78 3.59 17.79
N ALA A 359 -22.94 2.93 17.85
CA ALA A 359 -24.24 3.60 17.78
C ALA A 359 -24.53 4.48 19.01
N ALA A 360 -23.83 4.26 20.14
CA ALA A 360 -23.99 5.04 21.38
C ALA A 360 -22.95 6.17 21.51
N TYR A 361 -22.03 6.32 20.54
CA TYR A 361 -20.97 7.33 20.61
C TYR A 361 -21.56 8.74 20.79
N PRO A 362 -21.03 9.57 21.72
CA PRO A 362 -19.83 9.39 22.53
C PRO A 362 -20.10 8.97 24.01
N CYS A 363 -21.06 8.11 24.27
CA CYS A 363 -21.46 7.69 25.62
C CYS A 363 -20.54 6.58 26.14
N PHE A 364 -19.35 6.93 26.63
CA PHE A 364 -18.38 5.98 27.17
C PHE A 364 -18.76 5.45 28.57
N HIS A 365 -18.56 4.16 28.76
CA HIS A 365 -18.82 3.42 30.01
C HIS A 365 -17.72 2.38 30.28
N ASP A 366 -17.88 1.51 31.28
CA ASP A 366 -16.95 0.42 31.63
C ASP A 366 -15.52 0.92 31.88
N PHE A 367 -15.40 1.88 32.80
CA PHE A 367 -14.11 2.49 33.13
C PHE A 367 -13.22 1.55 33.91
N LYS A 368 -11.98 1.36 33.45
CA LYS A 368 -10.97 0.51 34.07
C LYS A 368 -9.58 1.12 33.94
N ASP A 369 -8.78 1.02 35.01
CA ASP A 369 -7.35 1.37 34.95
C ASP A 369 -6.58 0.22 34.30
N VAL A 370 -5.73 0.55 33.30
CA VAL A 370 -4.98 -0.40 32.49
C VAL A 370 -3.56 0.10 32.24
N ASN A 371 -2.66 -0.82 31.97
CA ASN A 371 -1.37 -0.53 31.35
C ASN A 371 -1.38 -1.01 29.90
N LEU A 372 -0.51 -0.46 29.07
CA LEU A 372 -0.35 -0.83 27.68
C LEU A 372 0.88 -1.70 27.48
N PRO A 373 0.85 -2.66 26.55
CA PRO A 373 -0.26 -3.06 25.67
C PRO A 373 -1.53 -3.50 26.41
N ASP A 374 -2.70 -3.17 25.86
CA ASP A 374 -3.98 -3.56 26.44
C ASP A 374 -4.33 -5.02 26.09
N VAL A 375 -5.01 -5.69 27.02
CA VAL A 375 -5.52 -7.07 26.85
C VAL A 375 -7.03 -7.09 26.60
N LEU A 376 -7.57 -6.05 26.01
CA LEU A 376 -9.02 -5.88 25.80
C LEU A 376 -9.64 -7.07 25.06
N ALA A 377 -8.95 -7.58 24.03
CA ALA A 377 -9.43 -8.71 23.25
C ALA A 377 -9.68 -9.98 24.07
N GLU A 378 -8.91 -10.19 25.14
CA GLU A 378 -9.09 -11.31 26.07
C GLU A 378 -10.18 -11.02 27.10
N GLU A 379 -10.23 -9.79 27.62
CA GLU A 379 -11.18 -9.41 28.66
C GLU A 379 -12.61 -9.23 28.15
N LYS A 380 -12.75 -8.73 26.92
CA LYS A 380 -14.03 -8.41 26.28
C LYS A 380 -14.04 -8.99 24.84
N PRO A 381 -14.01 -10.30 24.69
CA PRO A 381 -13.84 -10.95 23.38
C PRO A 381 -14.93 -10.60 22.37
N ALA A 382 -16.15 -10.25 22.81
CA ALA A 382 -17.27 -9.88 21.97
C ALA A 382 -17.42 -8.35 21.76
N PHE A 383 -16.52 -7.53 22.27
CA PHE A 383 -16.67 -6.08 22.16
C PHE A 383 -16.25 -5.57 20.78
N SER A 384 -17.09 -4.74 20.18
CA SER A 384 -16.78 -3.91 19.01
C SER A 384 -17.31 -2.49 19.24
N GLY A 385 -16.52 -1.47 18.92
CA GLY A 385 -16.87 -0.08 19.16
C GLY A 385 -15.64 0.83 19.25
N PHE A 386 -15.75 1.87 20.05
CA PHE A 386 -14.66 2.76 20.38
C PHE A 386 -14.05 2.40 21.73
N VAL A 387 -12.73 2.33 21.76
CA VAL A 387 -11.94 2.17 22.98
C VAL A 387 -11.24 3.49 23.25
N ARG A 388 -11.53 4.08 24.40
CA ARG A 388 -10.92 5.37 24.78
C ARG A 388 -9.97 5.17 25.94
N TYR A 389 -8.81 5.79 25.83
CA TYR A 389 -7.77 5.83 26.84
C TYR A 389 -7.50 7.27 27.25
N ASP A 390 -7.68 7.60 28.50
CA ASP A 390 -7.39 8.93 29.07
C ASP A 390 -6.19 8.84 30.02
N ARG A 391 -5.26 9.82 29.92
CA ARG A 391 -4.10 9.97 30.84
C ARG A 391 -3.65 11.42 30.89
N GLU A 392 -3.05 11.82 32.02
CA GLU A 392 -2.24 13.04 32.12
C GLU A 392 -0.76 12.68 31.99
N ILE A 393 -0.05 13.40 31.12
CA ILE A 393 1.42 13.26 30.95
C ILE A 393 2.13 14.58 31.27
N PRO A 394 3.32 14.53 31.86
CA PRO A 394 4.17 15.71 31.99
C PRO A 394 4.96 15.93 30.70
N VAL A 395 4.98 17.19 30.23
CA VAL A 395 5.88 17.62 29.16
C VAL A 395 6.96 18.52 29.74
N PRO A 396 8.26 18.28 29.48
CA PRO A 396 9.35 19.10 29.99
C PRO A 396 9.23 20.55 29.59
N ALA A 397 9.58 21.48 30.48
CA ALA A 397 9.49 22.94 30.22
C ALA A 397 10.47 23.40 29.14
N ASP A 398 11.55 22.67 28.91
CA ASP A 398 12.56 22.91 27.89
C ASP A 398 12.28 22.17 26.57
N ALA A 399 11.14 21.52 26.44
CA ALA A 399 10.74 20.88 25.20
C ALA A 399 10.62 21.92 24.07
N ARG A 400 11.32 21.69 22.96
CA ARG A 400 11.23 22.44 21.72
C ARG A 400 10.19 21.85 20.77
N SER A 401 10.14 20.54 20.72
CA SER A 401 9.13 19.78 19.98
C SER A 401 8.76 18.49 20.72
N ALA A 402 7.56 18.04 20.52
CA ALA A 402 7.01 16.85 21.15
C ALA A 402 6.20 16.04 20.13
N ILE A 403 6.49 14.75 20.01
CA ILE A 403 5.76 13.79 19.18
C ILE A 403 5.21 12.70 20.09
N LEU A 404 3.92 12.38 19.97
CA LEU A 404 3.36 11.19 20.60
C LEU A 404 3.39 10.05 19.59
N GLU A 405 4.02 8.94 19.96
CA GLU A 405 4.05 7.70 19.17
C GLU A 405 3.25 6.61 19.88
N ILE A 406 2.37 5.95 19.12
CA ILE A 406 1.72 4.70 19.51
C ILE A 406 2.25 3.65 18.55
N THR A 407 2.95 2.64 19.06
CA THR A 407 3.67 1.70 18.20
C THR A 407 2.74 0.76 17.45
N ASP A 408 1.60 0.40 18.05
CA ASP A 408 0.54 -0.37 17.38
C ASP A 408 -0.82 -0.21 18.07
N ALA A 409 -1.89 -0.24 17.26
CA ALA A 409 -3.30 -0.22 17.70
C ALA A 409 -4.22 -0.83 16.63
N HIS A 410 -5.36 -1.36 17.04
CA HIS A 410 -6.34 -2.00 16.17
C HIS A 410 -7.75 -1.39 16.37
N GLU A 411 -8.16 -0.47 15.41
CA GLU A 411 -7.33 -0.14 14.25
C GLU A 411 -7.01 1.36 14.17
N GLY A 412 -7.88 2.16 13.54
CA GLY A 412 -7.62 3.59 13.39
C GLY A 412 -7.64 4.34 14.71
N VAL A 413 -6.79 5.35 14.82
CA VAL A 413 -6.55 6.09 16.07
C VAL A 413 -6.82 7.58 15.86
N GLU A 414 -7.61 8.19 16.74
CA GLU A 414 -7.72 9.64 16.90
C GLU A 414 -7.11 10.07 18.22
N LEU A 415 -6.15 11.00 18.17
CA LEU A 415 -5.52 11.56 19.35
C LEU A 415 -6.10 12.94 19.69
N PHE A 416 -6.39 13.18 20.95
CA PHE A 416 -6.75 14.49 21.49
C PHE A 416 -5.77 14.91 22.57
N VAL A 417 -5.28 16.14 22.48
CA VAL A 417 -4.39 16.77 23.46
C VAL A 417 -5.08 18.02 24.01
N ASN A 418 -5.26 18.07 25.33
CA ASN A 418 -5.94 19.17 26.01
C ASN A 418 -7.32 19.49 25.40
N GLY A 419 -8.03 18.46 24.92
CA GLY A 419 -9.37 18.56 24.32
C GLY A 419 -9.37 18.94 22.82
N ARG A 420 -8.21 19.15 22.19
CA ARG A 420 -8.07 19.44 20.75
C ARG A 420 -7.61 18.21 20.02
N SER A 421 -8.25 17.87 18.90
CA SER A 421 -7.80 16.76 18.04
C SER A 421 -6.43 17.07 17.43
N ALA A 422 -5.53 16.09 17.51
CA ALA A 422 -4.26 16.08 16.81
C ALA A 422 -4.35 15.35 15.45
N GLY A 423 -5.55 14.84 15.11
CA GLY A 423 -5.83 14.16 13.85
C GLY A 423 -6.06 12.67 14.00
N ILE A 424 -6.34 12.05 12.86
CA ILE A 424 -6.61 10.62 12.71
C ILE A 424 -5.47 9.99 11.93
N GLN A 425 -4.95 8.85 12.42
CA GLN A 425 -4.02 8.01 11.71
C GLN A 425 -4.53 6.56 11.63
N ILE A 426 -4.12 5.84 10.58
CA ILE A 426 -4.70 4.55 10.23
C ILE A 426 -3.67 3.42 10.33
N ALA A 427 -2.41 3.70 9.97
CA ALA A 427 -1.35 2.70 9.93
C ALA A 427 -0.27 2.98 10.98
N PRO A 428 0.23 1.94 11.65
CA PRO A 428 1.31 2.07 12.64
C PRO A 428 2.68 2.36 11.97
N PRO A 429 3.65 2.92 12.72
CA PRO A 429 3.46 3.54 14.04
C PRO A 429 2.68 4.84 13.90
N PHE A 430 1.76 5.07 14.84
CA PHE A 430 0.93 6.27 14.85
C PHE A 430 1.73 7.40 15.50
N ARG A 431 2.13 8.41 14.73
CA ARG A 431 2.97 9.53 15.17
C ARG A 431 2.26 10.84 15.00
N TYR A 432 2.09 11.55 16.08
CA TYR A 432 1.41 12.85 16.11
C TYR A 432 2.38 13.93 16.58
N ASP A 433 2.64 14.94 15.74
CA ASP A 433 3.30 16.16 16.21
C ASP A 433 2.33 16.95 17.10
N ILE A 434 2.59 16.92 18.39
CA ILE A 434 1.77 17.60 19.41
C ILE A 434 2.41 18.89 19.91
N THR A 435 3.49 19.35 19.30
CA THR A 435 4.30 20.50 19.75
C THR A 435 3.45 21.73 20.03
N THR A 436 2.47 22.04 19.16
CA THR A 436 1.59 23.23 19.31
C THR A 436 0.39 23.00 20.20
N LEU A 437 0.15 21.76 20.63
CA LEU A 437 -1.01 21.35 21.42
C LEU A 437 -0.68 21.18 22.92
N VAL A 438 0.61 21.01 23.26
CA VAL A 438 1.09 20.81 24.64
C VAL A 438 1.56 22.11 25.26
N THR A 439 1.55 22.11 26.60
CA THR A 439 2.14 23.14 27.45
C THR A 439 3.16 22.52 28.39
N ALA A 440 4.09 23.29 28.93
CA ALA A 440 5.00 22.83 29.96
C ALA A 440 4.22 22.32 31.18
N GLY A 441 4.61 21.16 31.71
CA GLY A 441 3.94 20.50 32.82
C GLY A 441 2.83 19.53 32.37
N LYS A 442 1.72 19.46 33.10
CA LYS A 442 0.66 18.50 32.89
C LYS A 442 -0.16 18.77 31.63
N ASN A 443 -0.32 17.76 30.80
CA ASN A 443 -1.17 17.77 29.61
C ASN A 443 -2.10 16.54 29.65
N ARG A 444 -3.36 16.75 29.27
CA ARG A 444 -4.35 15.69 29.20
C ARG A 444 -4.36 15.08 27.81
N LEU A 445 -4.09 13.79 27.75
CA LEU A 445 -4.21 12.98 26.53
C LEU A 445 -5.51 12.18 26.57
N ARG A 446 -6.11 12.04 25.39
CA ARG A 446 -7.19 11.10 25.09
C ARG A 446 -6.88 10.45 23.76
N ILE A 447 -6.85 9.12 23.75
CA ILE A 447 -6.68 8.31 22.55
C ILE A 447 -7.98 7.55 22.33
N GLU A 448 -8.57 7.64 21.16
CA GLU A 448 -9.75 6.88 20.77
C GLU A 448 -9.37 5.93 19.62
N VAL A 449 -9.58 4.63 19.83
CA VAL A 449 -9.32 3.58 18.86
C VAL A 449 -10.62 2.99 18.39
N ALA A 450 -10.86 2.94 17.08
CA ALA A 450 -12.03 2.28 16.50
C ALA A 450 -11.67 0.81 16.19
N THR A 451 -12.45 -0.13 16.70
CA THR A 451 -12.31 -1.55 16.40
C THR A 451 -13.07 -1.94 15.13
N THR A 452 -12.91 -3.17 14.65
CA THR A 452 -13.77 -3.76 13.63
C THR A 452 -15.06 -4.34 14.25
N LEU A 453 -16.06 -4.66 13.41
CA LEU A 453 -17.34 -5.25 13.88
C LEU A 453 -17.28 -6.76 14.08
N GLU A 454 -16.22 -7.44 13.67
CA GLU A 454 -16.17 -8.89 13.64
C GLU A 454 -16.44 -9.52 15.02
N ARG A 455 -15.86 -8.98 16.09
CA ARG A 455 -16.00 -9.56 17.43
C ARG A 455 -17.44 -9.58 17.93
N SER A 456 -18.20 -8.52 17.71
CA SER A 456 -19.60 -8.44 18.14
C SER A 456 -20.49 -9.35 17.30
N LEU A 457 -20.23 -9.48 16.01
CA LEU A 457 -21.03 -10.29 15.08
C LEU A 457 -20.71 -11.79 15.16
N THR A 458 -19.54 -12.15 15.62
CA THR A 458 -19.14 -13.55 15.85
C THR A 458 -19.34 -14.00 17.29
N ALA A 459 -20.03 -13.19 18.12
CA ALA A 459 -20.28 -13.46 19.55
C ALA A 459 -19.00 -13.78 20.34
N GLY A 460 -17.89 -13.11 20.03
CA GLY A 460 -16.62 -13.31 20.70
C GLY A 460 -15.79 -14.50 20.18
N HIS A 461 -16.18 -15.09 19.06
CA HIS A 461 -15.39 -16.08 18.33
C HIS A 461 -14.89 -15.47 17.01
N PRO A 462 -14.05 -14.41 17.04
CA PRO A 462 -13.49 -13.86 15.81
C PRO A 462 -12.60 -14.90 15.15
N THR A 463 -12.39 -14.75 13.85
CA THR A 463 -11.29 -15.45 13.19
C THR A 463 -10.00 -15.19 13.96
N GLU A 464 -9.14 -16.19 14.06
CA GLU A 464 -7.96 -16.18 14.95
C GLU A 464 -7.20 -14.84 14.93
N SER A 465 -6.81 -14.41 16.13
CA SER A 465 -5.92 -13.26 16.36
C SER A 465 -6.35 -11.87 15.90
N CYS A 466 -7.64 -11.53 15.95
CA CYS A 466 -8.05 -10.14 15.72
C CYS A 466 -7.79 -9.30 16.98
N PRO A 467 -6.71 -8.51 17.06
CA PRO A 467 -6.41 -7.68 18.24
C PRO A 467 -7.45 -6.55 18.39
N SER A 468 -7.45 -5.85 19.51
CA SER A 468 -8.42 -4.79 19.80
C SER A 468 -7.83 -3.77 20.77
N GLY A 469 -8.00 -2.49 20.47
CA GLY A 469 -7.46 -1.40 21.26
C GLY A 469 -5.97 -1.12 20.99
N ILE A 470 -5.26 -0.53 21.96
CA ILE A 470 -3.82 -0.26 21.84
C ILE A 470 -3.06 -1.53 22.18
N THR A 471 -2.40 -2.12 21.18
CA THR A 471 -1.66 -3.37 21.25
C THR A 471 -0.15 -3.16 21.34
N GLY A 472 0.29 -1.91 21.23
CA GLY A 472 1.67 -1.49 21.37
C GLY A 472 1.93 -0.56 22.55
N ALA A 473 3.14 -0.02 22.61
CA ALA A 473 3.56 0.97 23.59
C ALA A 473 3.13 2.39 23.19
N VAL A 474 2.98 3.27 24.18
CA VAL A 474 2.82 4.72 23.97
C VAL A 474 4.07 5.43 24.45
N LYS A 475 4.67 6.25 23.60
CA LYS A 475 5.92 6.95 23.84
C LYS A 475 5.75 8.45 23.58
N LEU A 476 6.33 9.27 24.42
CA LEU A 476 6.50 10.69 24.17
C LEU A 476 7.95 10.92 23.75
N LEU A 477 8.12 11.37 22.50
CA LEU A 477 9.41 11.74 21.95
C LEU A 477 9.57 13.25 22.11
N VAL A 478 10.61 13.69 22.82
CA VAL A 478 10.85 15.10 23.15
C VAL A 478 12.20 15.54 22.62
N ARG A 479 12.24 16.62 21.86
CA ARG A 479 13.47 17.32 21.53
C ARG A 479 13.61 18.54 22.44
N ARG A 480 14.68 18.59 23.22
CA ARG A 480 14.92 19.71 24.14
C ARG A 480 15.58 20.89 23.45
N LYS A 481 15.43 22.10 24.04
CA LYS A 481 16.21 23.25 23.65
C LYS A 481 17.68 22.96 24.00
N THR A 482 18.57 22.99 23.03
CA THR A 482 20.00 22.96 23.28
C THR A 482 20.38 24.26 24.00
N ASP A 483 20.92 24.17 25.23
CA ASP A 483 21.60 25.30 25.88
C ASP A 483 22.66 25.82 24.91
N GLY A 484 22.53 27.10 24.55
CA GLY A 484 23.41 27.76 23.58
C GLY A 484 24.86 27.88 24.12
N LYS A 485 25.58 26.76 24.10
CA LYS A 485 27.04 26.73 24.08
C LYS A 485 27.47 26.38 22.66
N GLN A 486 27.44 27.39 21.77
CA GLN A 486 28.33 27.40 20.62
C GLN A 486 29.74 27.11 21.14
N LYS A 487 30.25 25.90 20.84
CA LYS A 487 31.68 25.72 20.78
C LYS A 487 32.14 26.41 19.50
N GLU A 488 32.64 27.63 19.65
CA GLU A 488 33.61 28.18 18.70
C GLU A 488 34.78 27.19 18.60
N PHE A 489 34.96 26.61 17.40
CA PHE A 489 36.22 26.12 16.92
C PHE A 489 36.31 26.43 15.41
#